data_6933c71076344f17fe0d6f8fe9bd57d2
#
_entry.id   6933c71076344f17fe0d6f8fe9bd57d2
#
_cell.length_a   1.000
_cell.length_b   1.000
_cell.length_c   1.000
_cell.angle_alpha   90.00
_cell.angle_beta   90.00
_cell.angle_gamma   90.00
#
_symmetry.space_group_name_H-M   'P 1'
#
loop_
_entity.id
_entity.type
_entity.pdbx_description
1 polymer ?
#
loop_
_entity_poly.entity_id
_entity_poly.type
_entity_poly.pdbx_seq_one_letter_code
_entity_poly.pdbx_strand_id
1 'polypeptide(L)'
;DHLMEITHVIRGEEWLPSLPLHIMLYRALDWEREMPEFAHLPLILKPGGKGKLSKRDGDREGFPVFPIRWKSPEGEVSEGFREWGYFPEAFLNIIAFLGWNPGTEQEVFSKEELINCFSLENVGKAGARFDPEKSRWYNQQYLKQKSDDELADSFLAVLKQKNIDAGKEYIIKVIALVRERVSFINELWDQSHYFFKAPAGYDPKEIKKYWKDDSPAIISSITSLLENISPFNSPAIENAVKKFTEDTGTGFGKIMNPLRILIVGSNSGPHLFDVMELLGKDEILKRLHPPRII
;
A
#
# COMPACT_ATOMS: atom_id res chain seq x y z
N ASP A 1 35.97 17.50 -5.32
CA ASP A 1 35.11 18.65 -5.68
C ASP A 1 35.79 19.54 -6.74
N HIS A 2 37.02 20.04 -6.48
CA HIS A 2 37.74 20.95 -7.39
C HIS A 2 37.93 20.36 -8.80
N LEU A 3 38.49 19.15 -8.94
CA LEU A 3 38.72 18.51 -10.26
C LEU A 3 37.45 18.15 -11.01
N MET A 4 36.31 18.05 -10.33
CA MET A 4 35.01 17.79 -10.92
C MET A 4 34.14 19.03 -11.09
N GLU A 5 34.72 20.20 -10.80
CA GLU A 5 34.03 21.51 -10.92
C GLU A 5 32.69 21.55 -10.18
N ILE A 6 32.64 20.95 -8.97
CA ILE A 6 31.41 20.91 -8.13
C ILE A 6 31.10 22.32 -7.64
N THR A 7 29.92 22.80 -7.93
CA THR A 7 29.44 24.14 -7.54
C THR A 7 28.78 24.16 -6.16
N HIS A 8 28.13 23.05 -5.74
CA HIS A 8 27.41 22.96 -4.48
C HIS A 8 27.69 21.60 -3.81
N VAL A 9 28.06 21.64 -2.53
CA VAL A 9 28.19 20.45 -1.68
C VAL A 9 27.01 20.40 -0.73
N ILE A 10 26.06 19.48 -0.98
CA ILE A 10 24.85 19.28 -0.16
C ILE A 10 25.07 18.02 0.68
N ARG A 11 25.03 18.13 2.03
CA ARG A 11 25.32 17.02 2.94
C ARG A 11 24.61 17.17 4.29
N GLY A 12 24.59 16.14 5.12
CA GLY A 12 23.97 16.20 6.45
C GLY A 12 24.70 17.17 7.38
N GLU A 13 23.98 17.77 8.32
CA GLU A 13 24.49 18.75 9.31
C GLU A 13 25.56 18.15 10.24
N GLU A 14 25.68 16.83 10.36
CA GLU A 14 26.76 16.17 11.10
C GLU A 14 28.16 16.48 10.55
N TRP A 15 28.24 16.97 9.32
CA TRP A 15 29.50 17.40 8.67
C TRP A 15 29.84 18.86 8.92
N LEU A 16 28.96 19.64 9.57
CA LEU A 16 29.19 21.05 9.86
C LEU A 16 30.49 21.30 10.66
N PRO A 17 30.84 20.48 11.67
CA PRO A 17 32.10 20.68 12.40
C PRO A 17 33.36 20.54 11.56
N SER A 18 33.32 19.85 10.43
CA SER A 18 34.47 19.69 9.51
C SER A 18 34.57 20.79 8.44
N LEU A 19 33.55 21.64 8.30
CA LEU A 19 33.53 22.69 7.27
C LEU A 19 34.73 23.63 7.36
N PRO A 20 35.19 24.12 8.53
CA PRO A 20 36.37 24.97 8.62
C PRO A 20 37.62 24.32 8.05
N LEU A 21 37.80 22.99 8.25
CA LEU A 21 38.94 22.25 7.70
C LEU A 21 38.89 22.20 6.16
N HIS A 22 37.70 22.01 5.56
CA HIS A 22 37.56 22.04 4.10
C HIS A 22 37.89 23.41 3.53
N ILE A 23 37.41 24.48 4.13
CA ILE A 23 37.73 25.84 3.72
C ILE A 23 39.24 26.11 3.79
N MET A 24 39.92 25.69 4.86
CA MET A 24 41.36 25.82 5.01
C MET A 24 42.13 25.03 3.94
N LEU A 25 41.66 23.83 3.57
CA LEU A 25 42.27 23.05 2.49
C LEU A 25 42.16 23.76 1.14
N TYR A 26 40.98 24.31 0.79
CA TYR A 26 40.79 25.07 -0.42
C TYR A 26 41.76 26.26 -0.49
N ARG A 27 41.96 27.00 0.62
CA ARG A 27 42.90 28.11 0.74
C ARG A 27 44.35 27.64 0.62
N ALA A 28 44.70 26.55 1.30
CA ALA A 28 46.08 26.03 1.30
C ALA A 28 46.51 25.49 -0.08
N LEU A 29 45.54 25.12 -0.92
CA LEU A 29 45.76 24.62 -2.29
C LEU A 29 45.60 25.69 -3.36
N ASP A 30 45.39 26.96 -2.97
CA ASP A 30 45.08 28.08 -3.87
C ASP A 30 43.85 27.90 -4.75
N TRP A 31 42.85 27.14 -4.24
CA TRP A 31 41.57 26.82 -4.92
C TRP A 31 40.40 27.64 -4.37
N GLU A 32 40.63 28.71 -3.68
CA GLU A 32 39.55 29.46 -2.98
C GLU A 32 38.50 30.04 -3.95
N ARG A 33 38.93 30.33 -5.21
CA ARG A 33 38.03 30.87 -6.26
C ARG A 33 37.04 29.83 -6.80
N GLU A 34 37.43 28.55 -6.75
CA GLU A 34 36.62 27.42 -7.20
C GLU A 34 35.96 26.67 -6.02
N MET A 35 36.00 27.25 -4.82
CA MET A 35 35.39 26.64 -3.64
C MET A 35 33.86 26.58 -3.81
N PRO A 36 33.22 25.38 -3.64
CA PRO A 36 31.79 25.24 -3.78
C PRO A 36 31.04 25.94 -2.65
N GLU A 37 29.78 26.24 -2.89
CA GLU A 37 28.85 26.58 -1.81
C GLU A 37 28.50 25.33 -0.99
N PHE A 38 28.38 25.47 0.35
CA PHE A 38 28.08 24.36 1.25
C PHE A 38 26.68 24.52 1.82
N ALA A 39 25.84 23.52 1.57
CA ALA A 39 24.52 23.40 2.18
C ALA A 39 24.47 22.21 3.13
N HIS A 40 23.95 22.41 4.35
CA HIS A 40 23.83 21.36 5.37
C HIS A 40 22.37 21.06 5.61
N LEU A 41 21.95 19.81 5.28
CA LEU A 41 20.60 19.34 5.48
C LEU A 41 20.40 18.89 6.94
N PRO A 42 19.20 19.08 7.51
CA PRO A 42 18.91 18.63 8.85
C PRO A 42 18.95 17.10 8.98
N LEU A 43 19.14 16.61 10.23
CA LEU A 43 19.10 15.17 10.50
C LEU A 43 17.70 14.60 10.24
N ILE A 44 17.68 13.37 9.73
CA ILE A 44 16.46 12.56 9.72
C ILE A 44 16.29 11.94 11.10
N LEU A 45 15.18 12.25 11.76
CA LEU A 45 14.86 11.78 13.11
C LEU A 45 13.95 10.53 13.06
N LYS A 46 14.01 9.74 14.12
CA LYS A 46 13.14 8.58 14.34
C LYS A 46 11.66 8.96 14.33
N PRO A 47 10.73 8.02 14.05
CA PRO A 47 9.29 8.26 14.11
C PRO A 47 8.83 8.89 15.44
N GLY A 48 9.44 8.51 16.57
CA GLY A 48 9.19 9.14 17.87
C GLY A 48 9.76 10.55 18.05
N GLY A 49 10.47 11.11 17.06
CA GLY A 49 11.06 12.46 17.07
C GLY A 49 12.29 12.62 17.95
N LYS A 50 12.77 11.57 18.61
CA LYS A 50 13.94 11.60 19.51
C LYS A 50 15.12 10.86 18.90
N GLY A 51 16.17 11.60 18.57
CA GLY A 51 17.43 11.08 18.05
C GLY A 51 17.42 10.78 16.55
N LYS A 52 18.62 10.69 15.98
CA LYS A 52 18.86 10.42 14.56
C LYS A 52 18.33 9.03 14.18
N LEU A 53 17.66 8.94 13.05
CA LEU A 53 17.26 7.67 12.45
C LEU A 53 18.50 6.86 12.08
N SER A 54 18.52 5.61 12.48
CA SER A 54 19.60 4.67 12.16
C SER A 54 19.07 3.48 11.36
N LYS A 55 19.96 2.77 10.68
CA LYS A 55 19.65 1.54 9.94
C LYS A 55 18.93 0.49 10.80
N ARG A 56 19.39 0.31 12.06
CA ARG A 56 18.82 -0.65 13.01
C ARG A 56 17.41 -0.28 13.49
N ASP A 57 17.05 0.99 13.39
CA ASP A 57 15.70 1.44 13.77
C ASP A 57 14.66 0.95 12.78
N GLY A 58 14.96 0.96 11.47
CA GLY A 58 14.07 0.42 10.43
C GLY A 58 13.79 -1.06 10.62
N ASP A 59 14.82 -1.87 10.80
CA ASP A 59 14.68 -3.32 11.01
C ASP A 59 13.86 -3.64 12.27
N ARG A 60 14.04 -2.86 13.36
CA ARG A 60 13.32 -3.05 14.63
C ARG A 60 11.87 -2.60 14.57
N GLU A 61 11.59 -1.51 13.89
CA GLU A 61 10.27 -0.85 13.85
C GLU A 61 9.46 -1.24 12.60
N GLY A 62 10.05 -2.02 11.67
CA GLY A 62 9.35 -2.60 10.54
C GLY A 62 9.09 -1.62 9.40
N PHE A 63 10.09 -0.83 9.01
CA PHE A 63 10.03 0.01 7.82
C PHE A 63 11.41 0.06 7.12
N PRO A 64 11.45 0.26 5.79
CA PRO A 64 12.70 0.29 5.04
C PRO A 64 13.48 1.60 5.29
N VAL A 65 14.81 1.51 5.31
CA VAL A 65 15.73 2.66 5.42
C VAL A 65 16.60 2.79 4.17
N PHE A 66 16.84 1.68 3.48
CA PHE A 66 17.64 1.68 2.26
C PHE A 66 16.76 1.82 1.02
N PRO A 67 17.25 2.45 -0.07
CA PRO A 67 16.52 2.46 -1.34
C PRO A 67 16.26 1.07 -1.91
N ILE A 68 17.26 0.20 -1.81
CA ILE A 68 17.25 -1.19 -2.30
C ILE A 68 17.77 -2.11 -1.20
N ARG A 69 17.53 -3.42 -1.35
CA ARG A 69 18.09 -4.44 -0.45
C ARG A 69 19.58 -4.22 -0.23
N TRP A 70 19.98 -4.17 1.02
CA TRP A 70 21.35 -4.02 1.43
C TRP A 70 21.80 -5.24 2.21
N LYS A 71 23.05 -5.69 1.96
CA LYS A 71 23.67 -6.78 2.70
C LYS A 71 24.94 -6.26 3.34
N SER A 72 25.05 -6.44 4.67
CA SER A 72 26.25 -6.07 5.41
C SER A 72 27.43 -6.98 5.07
N PRO A 73 28.68 -6.55 5.34
CA PRO A 73 29.83 -7.43 5.25
C PRO A 73 29.71 -8.70 6.14
N GLU A 74 29.00 -8.60 7.25
CA GLU A 74 28.73 -9.69 8.20
C GLU A 74 27.59 -10.60 7.75
N GLY A 75 26.90 -10.25 6.67
CA GLY A 75 25.84 -11.06 6.07
C GLY A 75 24.41 -10.70 6.48
N GLU A 76 24.22 -9.69 7.34
CA GLU A 76 22.91 -9.17 7.69
C GLU A 76 22.24 -8.57 6.44
N VAL A 77 20.95 -8.86 6.24
CA VAL A 77 20.17 -8.38 5.08
C VAL A 77 19.08 -7.47 5.58
N SER A 78 19.04 -6.23 5.05
CA SER A 78 17.93 -5.29 5.25
C SER A 78 17.22 -5.07 3.92
N GLU A 79 15.91 -5.26 3.91
CA GLU A 79 15.09 -4.99 2.73
C GLU A 79 14.95 -3.49 2.49
N GLY A 80 15.02 -3.09 1.22
CA GLY A 80 14.90 -1.68 0.83
C GLY A 80 13.47 -1.27 0.45
N PHE A 81 13.28 0.02 0.19
CA PHE A 81 12.00 0.56 -0.28
C PHE A 81 11.48 -0.18 -1.52
N ARG A 82 12.36 -0.51 -2.46
CA ARG A 82 12.00 -1.28 -3.67
C ARG A 82 11.43 -2.65 -3.32
N GLU A 83 12.07 -3.40 -2.44
CA GLU A 83 11.66 -4.75 -2.05
C GLU A 83 10.37 -4.74 -1.21
N TRP A 84 10.11 -3.65 -0.48
CA TRP A 84 8.83 -3.40 0.20
C TRP A 84 7.70 -3.08 -0.78
N GLY A 85 8.02 -2.74 -2.04
CA GLY A 85 7.06 -2.46 -3.10
C GLY A 85 6.69 -0.99 -3.25
N TYR A 86 7.54 -0.09 -2.78
CA TYR A 86 7.40 1.34 -3.06
C TYR A 86 7.70 1.63 -4.53
N PHE A 87 6.85 2.44 -5.15
CA PHE A 87 7.13 2.98 -6.48
C PHE A 87 8.30 3.96 -6.42
N PRO A 88 9.14 4.01 -7.48
CA PRO A 88 10.25 4.97 -7.54
C PRO A 88 9.81 6.42 -7.35
N GLU A 89 8.68 6.80 -7.94
CA GLU A 89 8.11 8.14 -7.84
C GLU A 89 7.68 8.46 -6.40
N ALA A 90 7.06 7.49 -5.70
CA ALA A 90 6.68 7.62 -4.30
C ALA A 90 7.92 7.79 -3.41
N PHE A 91 8.95 6.97 -3.64
CA PHE A 91 10.21 7.06 -2.91
C PHE A 91 10.90 8.41 -3.09
N LEU A 92 10.95 8.92 -4.34
CA LEU A 92 11.50 10.23 -4.62
C LEU A 92 10.75 11.35 -3.88
N ASN A 93 9.42 11.29 -3.88
CA ASN A 93 8.56 12.25 -3.17
C ASN A 93 8.78 12.18 -1.65
N ILE A 94 8.89 10.96 -1.09
CA ILE A 94 9.18 10.75 0.34
C ILE A 94 10.50 11.42 0.71
N ILE A 95 11.57 11.19 -0.07
CA ILE A 95 12.90 11.77 0.20
C ILE A 95 12.85 13.29 0.09
N ALA A 96 12.18 13.84 -0.92
CA ALA A 96 12.06 15.28 -1.08
C ALA A 96 11.45 15.95 0.16
N PHE A 97 10.39 15.36 0.69
CA PHE A 97 9.70 15.88 1.88
C PHE A 97 10.41 15.58 3.22
N LEU A 98 11.51 14.85 3.21
CA LEU A 98 12.37 14.69 4.39
C LEU A 98 13.29 15.91 4.56
N GLY A 99 12.70 17.02 4.96
CA GLY A 99 13.41 18.25 5.28
C GLY A 99 13.24 19.39 4.29
N TRP A 100 12.46 19.23 3.24
CA TRP A 100 12.09 20.27 2.30
C TRP A 100 10.56 20.42 2.23
N ASN A 101 10.09 21.61 1.88
CA ASN A 101 8.66 21.90 1.70
C ASN A 101 8.48 22.96 0.58
N PRO A 102 7.60 22.73 -0.39
CA PRO A 102 7.38 23.66 -1.50
C PRO A 102 6.70 24.98 -1.08
N GLY A 103 6.17 25.06 0.14
CA GLY A 103 5.39 26.22 0.61
C GLY A 103 3.95 26.22 0.11
N THR A 104 3.47 25.11 -0.46
CA THR A 104 2.09 24.92 -0.93
C THR A 104 1.42 23.77 -0.19
N GLU A 105 0.11 23.57 -0.40
CA GLU A 105 -0.63 22.44 0.16
C GLU A 105 -0.46 21.14 -0.66
N GLN A 106 0.18 21.22 -1.83
CA GLN A 106 0.45 20.05 -2.67
C GLN A 106 1.46 19.14 -1.98
N GLU A 107 1.16 17.85 -1.91
CA GLU A 107 2.02 16.84 -1.28
C GLU A 107 2.51 15.76 -2.26
N VAL A 108 1.84 15.59 -3.39
CA VAL A 108 2.18 14.56 -4.40
C VAL A 108 2.63 15.26 -5.67
N PHE A 109 3.85 14.93 -6.11
CA PHE A 109 4.54 15.60 -7.20
C PHE A 109 5.09 14.58 -8.20
N SER A 110 5.00 14.87 -9.49
CA SER A 110 5.84 14.21 -10.47
C SER A 110 7.33 14.60 -10.28
N LYS A 111 8.23 13.83 -10.86
CA LYS A 111 9.66 14.15 -10.84
C LYS A 111 9.93 15.52 -11.46
N GLU A 112 9.25 15.83 -12.55
CA GLU A 112 9.39 17.10 -13.28
C GLU A 112 8.91 18.28 -12.42
N GLU A 113 7.79 18.12 -11.72
CA GLU A 113 7.31 19.14 -10.79
C GLU A 113 8.29 19.36 -9.63
N LEU A 114 8.84 18.27 -9.04
CA LEU A 114 9.87 18.39 -8.01
C LEU A 114 11.10 19.15 -8.51
N ILE A 115 11.58 18.85 -9.72
CA ILE A 115 12.73 19.56 -10.32
C ILE A 115 12.44 21.06 -10.46
N ASN A 116 11.23 21.40 -10.89
CA ASN A 116 10.84 22.79 -11.15
C ASN A 116 10.61 23.62 -9.88
N CYS A 117 10.16 22.99 -8.78
CA CYS A 117 9.83 23.73 -7.55
C CYS A 117 10.89 23.61 -6.46
N PHE A 118 11.87 22.68 -6.59
CA PHE A 118 12.90 22.51 -5.59
C PHE A 118 13.82 23.72 -5.51
N SER A 119 14.06 24.20 -4.28
CA SER A 119 15.08 25.20 -3.98
C SER A 119 15.72 24.92 -2.62
N LEU A 120 16.97 25.30 -2.45
CA LEU A 120 17.70 25.13 -1.18
C LEU A 120 17.15 26.04 -0.07
N GLU A 121 16.57 27.18 -0.43
CA GLU A 121 15.97 28.14 0.51
C GLU A 121 14.79 27.54 1.27
N ASN A 122 14.08 26.60 0.63
CA ASN A 122 12.93 25.91 1.19
C ASN A 122 13.29 24.67 2.02
N VAL A 123 14.59 24.40 2.20
CA VAL A 123 15.04 23.32 3.09
C VAL A 123 14.87 23.75 4.54
N GLY A 124 14.19 22.92 5.32
CA GLY A 124 13.93 23.15 6.74
C GLY A 124 15.23 23.20 7.56
N LYS A 125 15.24 24.01 8.62
CA LYS A 125 16.40 24.11 9.53
C LYS A 125 16.31 23.13 10.71
N ALA A 126 15.16 22.53 10.96
CA ALA A 126 14.94 21.54 12.02
C ALA A 126 15.02 20.13 11.48
N GLY A 127 15.38 19.16 12.35
CA GLY A 127 15.40 17.75 11.99
C GLY A 127 14.06 17.27 11.42
N ALA A 128 14.10 16.56 10.30
CA ALA A 128 12.91 16.01 9.66
C ALA A 128 12.54 14.65 10.26
N ARG A 129 11.37 14.55 10.87
CA ARG A 129 10.88 13.28 11.44
C ARG A 129 10.41 12.36 10.32
N PHE A 130 10.98 11.15 10.25
CA PHE A 130 10.49 10.10 9.37
C PHE A 130 9.14 9.58 9.88
N ASP A 131 8.17 9.48 8.99
CA ASP A 131 6.84 8.95 9.27
C ASP A 131 6.54 7.76 8.33
N PRO A 132 6.56 6.51 8.84
CA PRO A 132 6.28 5.33 8.04
C PRO A 132 4.85 5.30 7.47
N GLU A 133 3.86 5.79 8.23
CA GLU A 133 2.47 5.81 7.77
C GLU A 133 2.28 6.83 6.66
N LYS A 134 2.89 8.00 6.78
CA LYS A 134 2.89 9.01 5.72
C LYS A 134 3.61 8.50 4.46
N SER A 135 4.71 7.77 4.62
CA SER A 135 5.44 7.14 3.52
C SER A 135 4.56 6.12 2.79
N ARG A 136 3.83 5.30 3.54
CA ARG A 136 2.85 4.35 3.01
C ARG A 136 1.71 5.06 2.28
N TRP A 137 1.20 6.16 2.84
CA TRP A 137 0.18 7.00 2.22
C TRP A 137 0.66 7.57 0.88
N TYR A 138 1.90 8.07 0.79
CA TYR A 138 2.47 8.51 -0.48
C TYR A 138 2.43 7.39 -1.52
N ASN A 139 2.89 6.19 -1.16
CA ASN A 139 2.86 5.08 -2.10
C ASN A 139 1.45 4.75 -2.59
N GLN A 140 0.45 4.81 -1.71
CA GLN A 140 -0.96 4.64 -2.07
C GLN A 140 -1.42 5.70 -3.08
N GLN A 141 -1.02 6.98 -2.93
CA GLN A 141 -1.40 8.02 -3.88
C GLN A 141 -0.85 7.75 -5.28
N TYR A 142 0.40 7.28 -5.39
CA TYR A 142 0.97 6.90 -6.68
C TYR A 142 0.35 5.62 -7.24
N LEU A 143 0.01 4.65 -6.40
CA LEU A 143 -0.73 3.46 -6.82
C LEU A 143 -2.07 3.84 -7.45
N LYS A 144 -2.79 4.79 -6.86
CA LYS A 144 -4.06 5.30 -7.39
C LYS A 144 -3.94 6.03 -8.72
N GLN A 145 -2.79 6.54 -9.07
CA GLN A 145 -2.51 7.17 -10.36
C GLN A 145 -2.20 6.16 -11.48
N LYS A 146 -1.78 4.94 -11.12
CA LYS A 146 -1.53 3.88 -12.11
C LYS A 146 -2.84 3.40 -12.74
N SER A 147 -2.81 3.06 -14.02
CA SER A 147 -3.93 2.40 -14.67
C SER A 147 -4.15 0.97 -14.13
N ASP A 148 -5.38 0.47 -14.21
CA ASP A 148 -5.65 -0.91 -13.80
C ASP A 148 -4.89 -1.92 -14.67
N ASP A 149 -4.56 -1.57 -15.90
CA ASP A 149 -3.74 -2.39 -16.81
C ASP A 149 -2.29 -2.52 -16.33
N GLU A 150 -1.64 -1.41 -15.93
CA GLU A 150 -0.29 -1.41 -15.35
C GLU A 150 -0.25 -2.17 -14.01
N LEU A 151 -1.27 -1.99 -13.17
CA LEU A 151 -1.39 -2.73 -11.92
C LEU A 151 -1.59 -4.23 -12.16
N ALA A 152 -2.37 -4.61 -13.20
CA ALA A 152 -2.59 -5.99 -13.57
C ALA A 152 -1.29 -6.67 -14.02
N ASP A 153 -0.46 -6.01 -14.83
CA ASP A 153 0.84 -6.53 -15.24
C ASP A 153 1.77 -6.79 -14.04
N SER A 154 1.78 -5.85 -13.09
CA SER A 154 2.54 -5.99 -11.84
C SER A 154 1.99 -7.11 -10.95
N PHE A 155 0.67 -7.23 -10.84
CA PHE A 155 0.01 -8.23 -10.01
C PHE A 155 0.11 -9.63 -10.60
N LEU A 156 0.19 -9.78 -11.93
CA LEU A 156 0.45 -11.07 -12.59
C LEU A 156 1.72 -11.74 -12.08
N ALA A 157 2.78 -10.96 -11.77
CA ALA A 157 4.00 -11.49 -11.20
C ALA A 157 3.77 -12.10 -9.80
N VAL A 158 2.93 -11.45 -8.98
CA VAL A 158 2.54 -11.94 -7.65
C VAL A 158 1.70 -13.22 -7.77
N LEU A 159 0.72 -13.24 -8.69
CA LEU A 159 -0.14 -14.42 -8.93
C LEU A 159 0.67 -15.63 -9.40
N LYS A 160 1.64 -15.43 -10.28
CA LYS A 160 2.55 -16.51 -10.74
C LYS A 160 3.34 -17.13 -9.58
N GLN A 161 3.84 -16.32 -8.64
CA GLN A 161 4.50 -16.83 -7.43
C GLN A 161 3.57 -17.67 -6.54
N LYS A 162 2.27 -17.41 -6.61
CA LYS A 162 1.21 -18.16 -5.88
C LYS A 162 0.67 -19.36 -6.68
N ASN A 163 1.23 -19.65 -7.86
CA ASN A 163 0.75 -20.67 -8.80
C ASN A 163 -0.72 -20.46 -9.21
N ILE A 164 -1.10 -19.20 -9.42
CA ILE A 164 -2.41 -18.79 -9.92
C ILE A 164 -2.26 -18.38 -11.38
N ASP A 165 -3.07 -19.01 -12.24
CA ASP A 165 -3.26 -18.61 -13.63
C ASP A 165 -4.62 -17.93 -13.78
N ALA A 166 -4.64 -16.70 -14.25
CA ALA A 166 -5.86 -15.92 -14.46
C ALA A 166 -5.68 -14.96 -15.65
N GLY A 167 -6.74 -14.79 -16.41
CA GLY A 167 -6.75 -13.87 -17.55
C GLY A 167 -6.63 -12.41 -17.11
N LYS A 168 -5.86 -11.61 -17.87
CA LYS A 168 -5.59 -10.20 -17.53
C LYS A 168 -6.88 -9.38 -17.37
N GLU A 169 -7.88 -9.59 -18.22
CA GLU A 169 -9.17 -8.89 -18.12
C GLU A 169 -9.89 -9.16 -16.79
N TYR A 170 -9.83 -10.40 -16.30
CA TYR A 170 -10.39 -10.74 -14.99
C TYR A 170 -9.63 -10.05 -13.85
N ILE A 171 -8.29 -10.05 -13.93
CA ILE A 171 -7.41 -9.38 -12.96
C ILE A 171 -7.72 -7.88 -12.90
N ILE A 172 -7.91 -7.20 -14.03
CA ILE A 172 -8.29 -5.79 -14.10
C ILE A 172 -9.59 -5.54 -13.33
N LYS A 173 -10.63 -6.37 -13.54
CA LYS A 173 -11.90 -6.27 -12.81
C LYS A 173 -11.73 -6.49 -11.30
N VAL A 174 -10.89 -7.43 -10.90
CA VAL A 174 -10.55 -7.67 -9.48
C VAL A 174 -9.86 -6.42 -8.89
N ILE A 175 -8.85 -5.89 -9.58
CA ILE A 175 -8.11 -4.70 -9.13
C ILE A 175 -9.05 -3.51 -8.94
N ALA A 176 -9.95 -3.27 -9.88
CA ALA A 176 -10.93 -2.17 -9.77
C ALA A 176 -11.75 -2.22 -8.47
N LEU A 177 -12.02 -3.42 -7.94
CA LEU A 177 -12.75 -3.58 -6.68
C LEU A 177 -11.88 -3.37 -5.42
N VAL A 178 -10.56 -3.63 -5.49
CA VAL A 178 -9.72 -3.70 -4.28
C VAL A 178 -8.65 -2.60 -4.20
N ARG A 179 -8.33 -1.88 -5.29
CA ARG A 179 -7.21 -0.93 -5.38
C ARG A 179 -7.24 0.18 -4.32
N GLU A 180 -8.43 0.63 -3.93
CA GLU A 180 -8.59 1.67 -2.91
C GLU A 180 -8.20 1.21 -1.50
N ARG A 181 -8.06 -0.10 -1.29
CA ARG A 181 -7.81 -0.75 -0.01
C ARG A 181 -6.35 -1.12 0.22
N VAL A 182 -5.49 -0.89 -0.76
CA VAL A 182 -4.09 -1.30 -0.75
C VAL A 182 -3.16 -0.10 -0.90
N SER A 183 -1.98 -0.22 -0.35
CA SER A 183 -0.90 0.75 -0.52
C SER A 183 0.26 0.17 -1.33
N PHE A 184 0.32 -1.15 -1.47
CA PHE A 184 1.37 -1.87 -2.19
C PHE A 184 0.78 -2.94 -3.10
N ILE A 185 1.47 -3.24 -4.20
CA ILE A 185 1.05 -4.29 -5.16
C ILE A 185 0.89 -5.66 -4.49
N ASN A 186 1.78 -6.01 -3.56
CA ASN A 186 1.72 -7.30 -2.87
C ASN A 186 0.45 -7.46 -2.02
N GLU A 187 -0.10 -6.37 -1.50
CA GLU A 187 -1.34 -6.36 -0.71
C GLU A 187 -2.59 -6.65 -1.56
N LEU A 188 -2.49 -6.50 -2.89
CA LEU A 188 -3.59 -6.91 -3.78
C LEU A 188 -3.96 -8.37 -3.56
N TRP A 189 -2.97 -9.26 -3.32
CA TRP A 189 -3.26 -10.66 -3.00
C TRP A 189 -4.08 -10.81 -1.73
N ASP A 190 -3.70 -10.14 -0.66
CA ASP A 190 -4.38 -10.26 0.64
C ASP A 190 -5.82 -9.73 0.57
N GLN A 191 -6.07 -8.72 -0.27
CA GLN A 191 -7.38 -8.13 -0.49
C GLN A 191 -8.22 -8.82 -1.58
N SER A 192 -7.65 -9.78 -2.34
CA SER A 192 -8.31 -10.36 -3.52
C SER A 192 -8.17 -11.88 -3.67
N HIS A 193 -7.43 -12.58 -2.81
CA HIS A 193 -7.16 -14.01 -2.94
C HIS A 193 -8.44 -14.86 -3.10
N TYR A 194 -9.53 -14.45 -2.49
CA TYR A 194 -10.83 -15.13 -2.57
C TYR A 194 -11.48 -15.06 -3.96
N PHE A 195 -11.04 -14.18 -4.86
CA PHE A 195 -11.46 -14.19 -6.26
C PHE A 195 -10.83 -15.34 -7.05
N PHE A 196 -9.70 -15.86 -6.58
CA PHE A 196 -8.92 -16.91 -7.26
C PHE A 196 -9.04 -18.28 -6.58
N LYS A 197 -9.28 -18.28 -5.27
CA LYS A 197 -9.44 -19.51 -4.47
C LYS A 197 -10.54 -19.30 -3.44
N ALA A 198 -11.49 -20.26 -3.37
CA ALA A 198 -12.48 -20.24 -2.30
C ALA A 198 -11.78 -20.28 -0.92
N PRO A 199 -12.38 -19.67 0.12
CA PRO A 199 -11.84 -19.73 1.46
C PRO A 199 -11.64 -21.18 1.93
N ALA A 200 -10.43 -21.48 2.42
CA ALA A 200 -10.12 -22.82 2.94
C ALA A 200 -10.57 -23.01 4.40
N GLY A 201 -10.89 -21.93 5.07
CA GLY A 201 -11.35 -21.91 6.47
C GLY A 201 -11.81 -20.51 6.85
N TYR A 202 -12.32 -20.38 8.07
CA TYR A 202 -12.93 -19.14 8.57
C TYR A 202 -12.34 -18.77 9.93
N ASP A 203 -12.19 -17.48 10.23
CA ASP A 203 -11.73 -17.04 11.54
C ASP A 203 -12.77 -17.42 12.62
N PRO A 204 -12.38 -18.22 13.64
CA PRO A 204 -13.27 -18.60 14.72
C PRO A 204 -13.90 -17.42 15.47
N LYS A 205 -13.21 -16.28 15.56
CA LYS A 205 -13.73 -15.06 16.20
C LYS A 205 -14.86 -14.45 15.38
N GLU A 206 -14.71 -14.39 14.06
CA GLU A 206 -15.73 -13.88 13.15
C GLU A 206 -16.96 -14.82 13.11
N ILE A 207 -16.72 -16.14 13.04
CA ILE A 207 -17.80 -17.13 13.14
C ILE A 207 -18.57 -16.94 14.44
N LYS A 208 -17.91 -16.91 15.60
CA LYS A 208 -18.59 -16.71 16.90
C LYS A 208 -19.40 -15.42 16.95
N LYS A 209 -18.91 -14.36 16.29
CA LYS A 209 -19.56 -13.05 16.28
C LYS A 209 -20.77 -12.99 15.35
N TYR A 210 -20.65 -13.52 14.14
CA TYR A 210 -21.61 -13.28 13.06
C TYR A 210 -22.44 -14.51 12.65
N TRP A 211 -21.98 -15.73 12.93
CA TRP A 211 -22.73 -16.95 12.68
C TRP A 211 -23.58 -17.31 13.90
N LYS A 212 -24.89 -17.37 13.73
CA LYS A 212 -25.89 -17.64 14.79
C LYS A 212 -26.67 -18.88 14.45
N ASP A 213 -27.49 -19.34 15.40
CA ASP A 213 -28.29 -20.57 15.26
C ASP A 213 -29.26 -20.50 14.07
N ASP A 214 -29.74 -19.31 13.72
CA ASP A 214 -30.63 -19.07 12.58
C ASP A 214 -29.87 -18.89 11.24
N SER A 215 -28.55 -18.73 11.26
CA SER A 215 -27.75 -18.48 10.05
C SER A 215 -27.85 -19.58 9.00
N PRO A 216 -27.83 -20.88 9.31
CA PRO A 216 -27.98 -21.92 8.29
C PRO A 216 -29.32 -21.84 7.53
N ALA A 217 -30.41 -21.57 8.22
CA ALA A 217 -31.73 -21.44 7.59
C ALA A 217 -31.79 -20.18 6.70
N ILE A 218 -31.23 -19.07 7.17
CA ILE A 218 -31.14 -17.82 6.39
C ILE A 218 -30.31 -18.05 5.13
N ILE A 219 -29.14 -18.65 5.24
CA ILE A 219 -28.27 -18.92 4.09
C ILE A 219 -28.95 -19.87 3.09
N SER A 220 -29.65 -20.91 3.55
CA SER A 220 -30.39 -21.79 2.67
C SER A 220 -31.47 -21.05 1.87
N SER A 221 -32.22 -20.15 2.53
CA SER A 221 -33.23 -19.31 1.86
C SER A 221 -32.61 -18.35 0.86
N ILE A 222 -31.49 -17.73 1.22
CA ILE A 222 -30.76 -16.84 0.31
C ILE A 222 -30.17 -17.62 -0.88
N THR A 223 -29.66 -18.83 -0.67
CA THR A 223 -29.16 -19.68 -1.77
C THR A 223 -30.27 -19.95 -2.79
N SER A 224 -31.44 -20.37 -2.33
CA SER A 224 -32.62 -20.60 -3.20
C SER A 224 -33.08 -19.32 -3.92
N LEU A 225 -32.97 -18.17 -3.27
CA LEU A 225 -33.24 -16.87 -3.90
C LEU A 225 -32.26 -16.60 -5.04
N LEU A 226 -30.95 -16.78 -4.79
CA LEU A 226 -29.88 -16.51 -5.74
C LEU A 226 -29.93 -17.43 -6.98
N GLU A 227 -30.38 -18.67 -6.84
CA GLU A 227 -30.59 -19.61 -7.93
C GLU A 227 -31.52 -19.03 -9.03
N ASN A 228 -32.50 -18.24 -8.63
CA ASN A 228 -33.54 -17.72 -9.52
C ASN A 228 -33.25 -16.32 -10.07
N ILE A 229 -32.11 -15.69 -9.71
CA ILE A 229 -31.76 -14.35 -10.20
C ILE A 229 -31.22 -14.42 -11.64
N SER A 230 -31.80 -13.63 -12.52
CA SER A 230 -31.33 -13.42 -13.89
C SER A 230 -31.70 -11.99 -14.35
N PRO A 231 -30.77 -11.16 -14.81
CA PRO A 231 -29.32 -11.39 -14.88
C PRO A 231 -28.67 -11.41 -13.49
N PHE A 232 -27.58 -12.18 -13.33
CA PHE A 232 -26.85 -12.28 -12.07
C PHE A 232 -25.81 -11.15 -12.01
N ASN A 233 -26.24 -9.95 -11.63
CA ASN A 233 -25.42 -8.74 -11.49
C ASN A 233 -25.67 -8.07 -10.13
N SER A 234 -24.76 -7.19 -9.72
CA SER A 234 -24.76 -6.54 -8.41
C SER A 234 -26.10 -5.87 -8.08
N PRO A 235 -26.73 -5.04 -8.95
CA PRO A 235 -28.01 -4.41 -8.66
C PRO A 235 -29.17 -5.41 -8.50
N ALA A 236 -29.21 -6.46 -9.33
CA ALA A 236 -30.27 -7.47 -9.24
C ALA A 236 -30.16 -8.30 -7.96
N ILE A 237 -28.95 -8.70 -7.58
CA ILE A 237 -28.69 -9.42 -6.33
C ILE A 237 -29.05 -8.56 -5.13
N GLU A 238 -28.60 -7.30 -5.11
CA GLU A 238 -28.87 -6.37 -4.02
C GLU A 238 -30.37 -6.15 -3.82
N ASN A 239 -31.12 -5.89 -4.91
CA ASN A 239 -32.56 -5.68 -4.87
C ASN A 239 -33.30 -6.94 -4.36
N ALA A 240 -32.89 -8.13 -4.81
CA ALA A 240 -33.48 -9.38 -4.35
C ALA A 240 -33.24 -9.63 -2.85
N VAL A 241 -32.03 -9.38 -2.36
CA VAL A 241 -31.71 -9.50 -0.93
C VAL A 241 -32.42 -8.45 -0.09
N LYS A 242 -32.54 -7.19 -0.54
CA LYS A 242 -33.31 -6.16 0.14
C LYS A 242 -34.79 -6.55 0.25
N LYS A 243 -35.38 -7.00 -0.85
CA LYS A 243 -36.77 -7.45 -0.85
C LYS A 243 -36.97 -8.64 0.11
N PHE A 244 -36.05 -9.60 0.13
CA PHE A 244 -36.11 -10.71 1.09
C PHE A 244 -36.09 -10.22 2.56
N THR A 245 -35.27 -9.19 2.87
CA THR A 245 -35.25 -8.57 4.19
C THR A 245 -36.60 -7.95 4.57
N GLU A 246 -37.22 -7.26 3.63
CA GLU A 246 -38.55 -6.63 3.83
C GLU A 246 -39.64 -7.68 4.02
N ASP A 247 -39.66 -8.68 3.17
CA ASP A 247 -40.69 -9.74 3.17
C ASP A 247 -40.63 -10.64 4.43
N THR A 248 -39.41 -10.89 4.95
CA THR A 248 -39.20 -11.80 6.10
C THR A 248 -39.01 -11.09 7.44
N GLY A 249 -38.77 -9.77 7.44
CA GLY A 249 -38.37 -9.01 8.62
C GLY A 249 -36.97 -9.36 9.14
N THR A 250 -36.17 -10.12 8.38
CA THR A 250 -34.83 -10.52 8.78
C THR A 250 -33.87 -9.34 8.67
N GLY A 251 -33.17 -9.02 9.75
CA GLY A 251 -32.24 -7.88 9.74
C GLY A 251 -31.13 -8.06 8.70
N PHE A 252 -30.85 -7.01 7.91
CA PHE A 252 -29.87 -7.03 6.81
C PHE A 252 -28.49 -7.55 7.22
N GLY A 253 -27.99 -7.15 8.42
CA GLY A 253 -26.71 -7.64 8.95
C GLY A 253 -26.69 -9.15 9.28
N LYS A 254 -27.85 -9.76 9.59
CA LYS A 254 -27.97 -11.20 9.81
C LYS A 254 -27.83 -12.00 8.52
N ILE A 255 -28.05 -11.38 7.37
CA ILE A 255 -27.85 -11.98 6.05
C ILE A 255 -26.44 -11.69 5.57
N MET A 256 -26.04 -10.42 5.55
CA MET A 256 -24.82 -9.97 4.89
C MET A 256 -23.54 -10.46 5.56
N ASN A 257 -23.50 -10.51 6.89
CA ASN A 257 -22.28 -10.93 7.59
C ASN A 257 -21.96 -12.42 7.38
N PRO A 258 -22.90 -13.36 7.60
CA PRO A 258 -22.66 -14.77 7.29
C PRO A 258 -22.37 -15.01 5.81
N LEU A 259 -23.09 -14.32 4.91
CA LEU A 259 -22.90 -14.44 3.47
C LEU A 259 -21.47 -14.00 3.07
N ARG A 260 -21.00 -12.87 3.61
CA ARG A 260 -19.64 -12.38 3.35
C ARG A 260 -18.58 -13.34 3.86
N ILE A 261 -18.74 -13.88 5.06
CA ILE A 261 -17.80 -14.86 5.62
C ILE A 261 -17.69 -16.07 4.70
N LEU A 262 -18.81 -16.63 4.23
CA LEU A 262 -18.79 -17.79 3.35
C LEU A 262 -18.13 -17.51 2.00
N ILE A 263 -18.36 -16.33 1.43
CA ILE A 263 -17.88 -15.98 0.10
C ILE A 263 -16.43 -15.50 0.12
N VAL A 264 -16.07 -14.68 1.10
CA VAL A 264 -14.78 -13.94 1.16
C VAL A 264 -13.82 -14.57 2.17
N GLY A 265 -14.33 -15.25 3.19
CA GLY A 265 -13.53 -15.80 4.30
C GLY A 265 -13.38 -14.85 5.48
N SER A 266 -13.82 -13.60 5.36
CA SER A 266 -13.75 -12.58 6.41
C SER A 266 -14.94 -11.62 6.30
N ASN A 267 -15.20 -10.84 7.35
CA ASN A 267 -16.25 -9.80 7.33
C ASN A 267 -15.76 -8.44 6.77
N SER A 268 -14.61 -8.41 6.11
CA SER A 268 -14.02 -7.23 5.46
C SER A 268 -13.87 -7.48 3.96
N GLY A 269 -13.95 -6.42 3.17
CA GLY A 269 -13.77 -6.52 1.72
C GLY A 269 -14.55 -5.43 0.96
N PRO A 270 -14.53 -5.45 -0.37
CA PRO A 270 -15.33 -4.58 -1.23
C PRO A 270 -16.83 -4.78 -1.05
N HIS A 271 -17.62 -4.04 -1.80
CA HIS A 271 -19.06 -4.24 -1.81
C HIS A 271 -19.41 -5.69 -2.20
N LEU A 272 -20.17 -6.39 -1.33
CA LEU A 272 -20.32 -7.84 -1.46
C LEU A 272 -21.04 -8.26 -2.75
N PHE A 273 -22.00 -7.48 -3.20
CA PHE A 273 -22.74 -7.82 -4.42
C PHE A 273 -21.88 -7.67 -5.68
N ASP A 274 -20.92 -6.74 -5.70
CA ASP A 274 -19.94 -6.64 -6.79
C ASP A 274 -18.97 -7.82 -6.79
N VAL A 275 -18.59 -8.30 -5.59
CA VAL A 275 -17.80 -9.53 -5.43
C VAL A 275 -18.58 -10.74 -5.96
N MET A 276 -19.88 -10.83 -5.65
CA MET A 276 -20.73 -11.91 -6.11
C MET A 276 -20.93 -11.91 -7.63
N GLU A 277 -21.14 -10.75 -8.23
CA GLU A 277 -21.23 -10.58 -9.68
C GLU A 277 -19.95 -11.07 -10.37
N LEU A 278 -18.78 -10.62 -9.89
CA LEU A 278 -17.50 -10.95 -10.51
C LEU A 278 -17.13 -12.44 -10.35
N LEU A 279 -17.45 -13.06 -9.23
CA LEU A 279 -17.28 -14.51 -9.00
C LEU A 279 -18.24 -15.35 -9.88
N GLY A 280 -19.41 -14.80 -10.19
CA GLY A 280 -20.43 -15.48 -10.94
C GLY A 280 -21.30 -16.44 -10.13
N LYS A 281 -22.49 -16.72 -10.67
CA LYS A 281 -23.56 -17.47 -9.99
C LYS A 281 -23.11 -18.86 -9.53
N ASP A 282 -22.46 -19.61 -10.40
CA ASP A 282 -22.07 -20.99 -10.11
C ASP A 282 -21.07 -21.10 -8.97
N GLU A 283 -20.06 -20.21 -8.95
CA GLU A 283 -19.07 -20.17 -7.87
C GLU A 283 -19.70 -19.73 -6.56
N ILE A 284 -20.62 -18.76 -6.58
CA ILE A 284 -21.34 -18.32 -5.38
C ILE A 284 -22.18 -19.45 -4.80
N LEU A 285 -23.00 -20.12 -5.60
CA LEU A 285 -23.81 -21.24 -5.15
C LEU A 285 -22.95 -22.37 -4.56
N LYS A 286 -21.81 -22.67 -5.20
CA LYS A 286 -20.84 -23.66 -4.72
C LYS A 286 -20.26 -23.28 -3.34
N ARG A 287 -19.97 -22.02 -3.07
CA ARG A 287 -19.46 -21.55 -1.76
C ARG A 287 -20.52 -21.57 -0.68
N LEU A 288 -21.78 -21.43 -1.04
CA LEU A 288 -22.90 -21.45 -0.11
C LEU A 288 -23.40 -22.88 0.23
N HIS A 289 -23.02 -23.93 -0.56
CA HIS A 289 -23.39 -25.34 -0.33
C HIS A 289 -22.30 -26.14 0.37
N PRO A 290 -22.67 -27.07 1.26
CA PRO A 290 -23.05 -26.74 2.63
C PRO A 290 -21.82 -26.20 3.36
N PRO A 291 -21.94 -25.16 4.11
CA PRO A 291 -20.82 -24.67 4.88
C PRO A 291 -20.39 -25.74 5.86
N ARG A 292 -19.20 -26.31 5.68
CA ARG A 292 -18.50 -27.07 6.72
C ARG A 292 -17.99 -26.05 7.77
N ILE A 293 -18.95 -25.38 8.41
CA ILE A 293 -18.67 -24.54 9.56
C ILE A 293 -18.91 -25.42 10.78
N ILE A 294 -17.87 -26.06 11.23
CA ILE A 294 -17.74 -26.65 12.57
C ILE A 294 -16.33 -26.39 13.02
#